data_b713b59db3c12f522c8df57bb17bfff2
#
_entry.id   b713b59db3c12f522c8df57bb17bfff2
#
_cell.length_a   1.000
_cell.length_b   1.000
_cell.length_c   1.000
_cell.angle_alpha   90.00
_cell.angle_beta   90.00
_cell.angle_gamma   90.00
#
_symmetry.space_group_name_H-M   'P 1'
#
loop_
_entity.id
_entity.type
_entity.pdbx_description
1 polymer ?
#
loop_
_entity_poly.entity_id
_entity_poly.type
_entity_poly.pdbx_seq_one_letter_code
_entity_poly.pdbx_strand_id
1 'polypeptide(L)'
;MDISPAALRILRRLTAALGVGLLGFMMVPNSEGQVVTVPSTPVIGSSNPATAEPPVSRPSTQPCVVTLFSNEEFGDYSAHAMSYAPPAACPGPWAKVVLTMDFTVTAGRQFDRTASLYLGNANIYFGTTAEPRATLSPSWHIERDVTDLTPVFKTAESGQAVIYNIVDSTYTGIIYATAKLYFYPANFRNPPPVVPQVVVPVSGSNNTYTLNTGSDQVTATFTAPRNTIKAYLDVISQSQSSDEFWYQCVPNNVTGPLESCGNTAFRETEVTIDGKAAGVAPVYPWIYTGGIDPYLWEPITGVQTLNMKPYRVDLTPFAGVLSDGNPHTIGISVFNAHSYFSETANLLLYTDPFRAETSGALEENTLSPAPTPAITENLSKNSAGDTVGTVSVDSVRNFTLRGYVDSSFGRVETTVAEKVHFNNTQTFDVAAAGIPEVQNGVQTSTVSQKTTEQVGILRKQRDLNVSFPLTVDYSLLPDPDGTFSQIVSVDQGYIVQDATSLNGFPTGSSNTQEEVKSSDTSFINSSFTAITGHTGAQSSASYIFTDSTGGCYSRQLTSADNVLTSVVNGKGCPTHFW
;
A
#
# COMPACT_ATOMS: atom_id res chain seq x y z
N MET A 1 -26.06 11.28 -45.06
CA MET A 1 -25.43 9.99 -44.72
C MET A 1 -26.31 9.37 -43.64
N ASP A 2 -27.11 8.39 -44.02
CA ASP A 2 -28.00 7.71 -43.06
C ASP A 2 -27.18 6.80 -42.15
N ILE A 3 -27.17 7.11 -40.87
CA ILE A 3 -26.57 6.28 -39.86
C ILE A 3 -27.53 5.12 -39.58
N SER A 4 -27.04 3.88 -39.77
CA SER A 4 -27.80 2.65 -39.52
C SER A 4 -28.45 2.65 -38.13
N PRO A 5 -29.72 2.15 -37.98
CA PRO A 5 -30.40 2.06 -36.67
C PRO A 5 -29.64 1.26 -35.61
N ALA A 6 -28.74 0.37 -36.01
CA ALA A 6 -27.86 -0.37 -35.08
C ALA A 6 -26.77 0.52 -34.48
N ALA A 7 -26.16 1.41 -35.25
CA ALA A 7 -25.14 2.36 -34.77
C ALA A 7 -25.76 3.37 -33.80
N LEU A 8 -27.00 3.78 -34.04
CA LEU A 8 -27.72 4.70 -33.16
C LEU A 8 -28.12 4.04 -31.81
N ARG A 9 -28.38 2.74 -31.79
CA ARG A 9 -28.65 1.98 -30.56
C ARG A 9 -27.38 1.75 -29.74
N ILE A 10 -26.24 1.51 -30.38
CA ILE A 10 -24.92 1.38 -29.72
C ILE A 10 -24.52 2.74 -29.12
N LEU A 11 -24.69 3.81 -29.86
CA LEU A 11 -24.38 5.16 -29.39
C LEU A 11 -25.24 5.58 -28.19
N ARG A 12 -26.55 5.24 -28.18
CA ARG A 12 -27.46 5.51 -27.06
C ARG A 12 -27.20 4.65 -25.84
N ARG A 13 -26.72 3.40 -26.00
CA ARG A 13 -26.37 2.53 -24.87
C ARG A 13 -25.00 2.87 -24.29
N LEU A 14 -24.05 3.24 -25.13
CA LEU A 14 -22.76 3.75 -24.70
C LEU A 14 -22.86 5.13 -24.04
N THR A 15 -23.77 6.01 -24.53
CA THR A 15 -24.04 7.29 -23.85
C THR A 15 -24.77 7.12 -22.51
N ALA A 16 -25.57 6.08 -22.30
CA ALA A 16 -26.21 5.85 -20.99
C ALA A 16 -25.24 5.27 -19.96
N ALA A 17 -24.30 4.41 -20.35
CA ALA A 17 -23.31 3.82 -19.44
C ALA A 17 -22.01 4.64 -19.36
N LEU A 18 -21.58 5.26 -20.45
CA LEU A 18 -20.59 6.33 -20.44
C LEU A 18 -21.17 7.63 -19.83
N GLY A 19 -22.47 7.83 -19.91
CA GLY A 19 -23.15 8.98 -19.31
C GLY A 19 -23.16 8.98 -17.78
N VAL A 20 -23.14 7.82 -17.12
CA VAL A 20 -22.90 7.76 -15.66
C VAL A 20 -21.42 7.97 -15.35
N GLY A 21 -20.51 7.54 -16.21
CA GLY A 21 -19.07 7.82 -16.10
C GLY A 21 -18.63 9.16 -16.71
N LEU A 22 -19.24 9.62 -17.81
CA LEU A 22 -18.94 10.91 -18.47
C LEU A 22 -19.79 12.07 -17.93
N LEU A 23 -21.01 11.86 -17.44
CA LEU A 23 -21.75 12.90 -16.72
C LEU A 23 -21.11 13.20 -15.35
N GLY A 24 -20.40 12.25 -14.76
CA GLY A 24 -19.48 12.54 -13.65
C GLY A 24 -18.24 13.36 -14.06
N PHE A 25 -17.87 13.35 -15.35
CA PHE A 25 -16.71 14.10 -15.86
C PHE A 25 -17.07 15.42 -16.59
N MET A 26 -18.30 15.56 -17.11
CA MET A 26 -18.70 16.77 -17.85
C MET A 26 -19.49 17.78 -17.00
N MET A 27 -19.93 17.41 -15.81
CA MET A 27 -20.43 18.35 -14.83
C MET A 27 -19.53 18.27 -13.59
N VAL A 28 -18.32 18.81 -13.73
CA VAL A 28 -17.64 19.40 -12.57
C VAL A 28 -18.39 20.70 -12.33
N PRO A 29 -19.35 20.78 -11.36
CA PRO A 29 -19.74 22.08 -10.86
C PRO A 29 -18.45 22.67 -10.31
N ASN A 30 -18.17 23.93 -10.61
CA ASN A 30 -17.19 24.70 -9.86
C ASN A 30 -17.33 24.28 -8.40
N SER A 31 -16.29 23.65 -7.85
CA SER A 31 -16.25 23.18 -6.48
C SER A 31 -16.31 24.42 -5.58
N GLU A 32 -17.51 24.86 -5.25
CA GLU A 32 -17.65 25.64 -4.02
C GLU A 32 -17.12 24.73 -2.91
N GLY A 33 -16.00 25.15 -2.35
CA GLY A 33 -15.13 24.51 -1.42
C GLY A 33 -15.69 23.29 -0.68
N GLN A 34 -15.21 22.11 -1.05
CA GLN A 34 -15.30 20.95 -0.19
C GLN A 34 -14.68 21.36 1.15
N VAL A 35 -15.49 21.45 2.20
CA VAL A 35 -14.95 21.67 3.55
C VAL A 35 -14.17 20.40 3.90
N VAL A 36 -12.88 20.43 3.55
CA VAL A 36 -11.92 19.43 4.00
C VAL A 36 -11.77 19.67 5.50
N THR A 37 -12.38 18.80 6.31
CA THR A 37 -12.04 18.75 7.73
C THR A 37 -10.63 18.20 7.77
N VAL A 38 -9.64 19.09 7.83
CA VAL A 38 -8.23 18.72 8.00
C VAL A 38 -8.15 18.02 9.35
N PRO A 39 -7.70 16.75 9.43
CA PRO A 39 -7.36 16.14 10.70
C PRO A 39 -6.32 17.02 11.39
N SER A 40 -6.22 16.94 12.69
CA SER A 40 -5.32 17.78 13.50
C SER A 40 -3.97 17.91 12.80
N THR A 41 -3.68 19.10 12.30
CA THR A 41 -2.39 19.39 11.65
C THR A 41 -1.28 18.97 12.62
N PRO A 42 -0.22 18.28 12.15
CA PRO A 42 0.91 17.95 12.99
C PRO A 42 1.38 19.19 13.77
N VAL A 43 1.60 19.04 15.06
CA VAL A 43 1.88 20.18 15.96
C VAL A 43 3.39 20.37 16.10
N ILE A 44 3.89 21.56 15.74
CA ILE A 44 5.30 21.93 15.95
C ILE A 44 5.64 21.84 17.45
N GLY A 45 6.78 21.25 17.75
CA GLY A 45 7.22 20.96 19.13
C GLY A 45 6.69 19.65 19.69
N SER A 46 5.93 18.87 18.89
CA SER A 46 5.40 17.57 19.27
C SER A 46 6.33 16.43 18.85
N SER A 47 6.33 15.35 19.65
CA SER A 47 6.89 14.04 19.31
C SER A 47 5.80 13.02 18.91
N ASN A 48 4.58 13.47 18.64
CA ASN A 48 3.52 12.61 18.12
C ASN A 48 3.82 12.19 16.68
N PRO A 49 3.59 10.92 16.31
CA PRO A 49 3.75 10.47 14.94
C PRO A 49 3.06 11.37 13.92
N ALA A 50 3.78 11.74 12.90
CA ALA A 50 3.33 12.68 11.88
C ALA A 50 3.68 12.20 10.47
N THR A 51 2.74 12.36 9.52
CA THR A 51 2.93 12.08 8.10
C THR A 51 2.61 13.31 7.26
N ALA A 52 3.19 13.38 6.07
CA ALA A 52 2.85 14.42 5.10
C ALA A 52 1.60 14.08 4.28
N GLU A 53 1.05 12.88 4.40
CA GLU A 53 -0.13 12.44 3.67
C GLU A 53 -1.34 13.37 3.85
N PRO A 54 -2.19 13.53 2.80
CA PRO A 54 -3.44 14.27 2.92
C PRO A 54 -4.46 13.52 3.78
N PRO A 55 -5.37 14.26 4.43
CA PRO A 55 -6.59 13.64 4.92
C PRO A 55 -7.44 13.12 3.76
N VAL A 56 -8.29 12.13 4.03
CA VAL A 56 -9.25 11.66 3.03
C VAL A 56 -10.25 12.76 2.70
N SER A 57 -10.34 13.12 1.42
CA SER A 57 -11.31 14.11 0.93
C SER A 57 -12.75 13.64 1.22
N ARG A 58 -13.58 14.52 1.76
CA ARG A 58 -14.94 14.22 2.20
C ARG A 58 -16.00 15.04 1.42
N PRO A 59 -17.13 14.40 1.05
CA PRO A 59 -18.29 15.13 0.54
C PRO A 59 -18.82 16.15 1.55
N SER A 60 -19.52 17.17 1.07
CA SER A 60 -20.16 18.18 1.92
C SER A 60 -21.44 17.68 2.65
N THR A 61 -21.87 16.44 2.38
CA THR A 61 -23.03 15.83 3.06
C THR A 61 -22.68 15.47 4.49
N GLN A 62 -23.65 15.61 5.40
CA GLN A 62 -23.49 15.18 6.79
C GLN A 62 -23.35 13.65 6.85
N PRO A 63 -22.28 13.10 7.42
CA PRO A 63 -22.12 11.65 7.51
C PRO A 63 -22.96 11.04 8.63
N CYS A 64 -23.37 9.79 8.46
CA CYS A 64 -23.69 8.92 9.59
C CYS A 64 -22.43 8.26 10.09
N VAL A 65 -22.28 8.15 11.40
CA VAL A 65 -21.08 7.60 12.03
C VAL A 65 -21.42 6.30 12.75
N VAL A 66 -20.63 5.26 12.46
CA VAL A 66 -20.68 4.00 13.18
C VAL A 66 -19.36 3.82 13.92
N THR A 67 -19.43 3.73 15.24
CA THR A 67 -18.25 3.40 16.07
C THR A 67 -18.09 1.90 16.11
N LEU A 68 -16.94 1.40 15.66
CA LEU A 68 -16.59 -0.03 15.69
C LEU A 68 -16.13 -0.43 17.10
N PHE A 69 -15.28 0.39 17.70
CA PHE A 69 -14.87 0.32 19.12
C PHE A 69 -14.38 1.69 19.56
N SER A 70 -14.33 1.91 20.89
CA SER A 70 -13.97 3.19 21.48
C SER A 70 -13.06 3.00 22.67
N ASN A 71 -11.85 3.58 22.61
CA ASN A 71 -10.83 3.47 23.65
C ASN A 71 -10.57 2.02 24.08
N GLU A 72 -10.50 1.13 23.09
CA GLU A 72 -10.21 -0.29 23.30
C GLU A 72 -8.76 -0.45 23.71
N GLU A 73 -8.52 -1.22 24.77
CA GLU A 73 -7.20 -1.51 25.29
C GLU A 73 -6.58 -2.72 24.59
N PHE A 74 -5.36 -2.57 24.08
CA PHE A 74 -4.57 -3.66 23.50
C PHE A 74 -3.33 -3.88 24.38
N GLY A 75 -3.45 -4.83 25.29
CA GLY A 75 -2.42 -5.17 26.28
C GLY A 75 -1.81 -6.56 26.08
N ASP A 76 -2.30 -7.35 25.14
CA ASP A 76 -1.85 -8.71 24.89
C ASP A 76 -1.95 -9.08 23.40
N TYR A 77 -1.66 -10.34 23.06
CA TYR A 77 -1.76 -10.86 21.67
C TYR A 77 -3.18 -11.21 21.23
N SER A 78 -4.21 -10.96 22.04
CA SER A 78 -5.57 -11.32 21.70
C SER A 78 -6.11 -10.52 20.53
N ALA A 79 -6.89 -11.14 19.68
CA ALA A 79 -7.71 -10.44 18.72
C ALA A 79 -9.00 -9.96 19.41
N HIS A 80 -9.34 -8.69 19.25
CA HIS A 80 -10.52 -8.09 19.85
C HIS A 80 -11.69 -8.15 18.88
N ALA A 81 -12.73 -8.94 19.25
CA ALA A 81 -13.92 -9.11 18.44
C ALA A 81 -14.73 -7.81 18.39
N MET A 82 -15.23 -7.48 17.21
CA MET A 82 -16.15 -6.35 17.03
C MET A 82 -17.34 -6.77 16.16
N SER A 83 -18.42 -6.02 16.25
CA SER A 83 -19.62 -6.20 15.43
C SER A 83 -19.95 -4.91 14.73
N TYR A 84 -20.40 -5.03 13.49
CA TYR A 84 -20.85 -3.94 12.66
C TYR A 84 -22.29 -4.16 12.23
N ALA A 85 -23.07 -3.08 12.20
CA ALA A 85 -24.38 -3.05 11.56
C ALA A 85 -24.49 -1.79 10.69
N PRO A 86 -25.11 -1.87 9.49
CA PRO A 86 -25.31 -0.72 8.64
C PRO A 86 -26.08 0.39 9.35
N PRO A 87 -25.71 1.67 9.17
CA PRO A 87 -26.41 2.77 9.82
C PRO A 87 -27.83 2.92 9.26
N ALA A 88 -28.85 2.61 10.07
CA ALA A 88 -30.24 2.68 9.65
C ALA A 88 -30.69 4.07 9.17
N ALA A 89 -30.07 5.14 9.69
CA ALA A 89 -30.32 6.52 9.28
C ALA A 89 -29.71 6.89 7.91
N CYS A 90 -28.76 6.07 7.39
CA CYS A 90 -28.09 6.30 6.10
C CYS A 90 -27.97 4.97 5.33
N PRO A 91 -29.04 4.42 4.79
CA PRO A 91 -29.02 3.09 4.16
C PRO A 91 -28.21 3.02 2.84
N GLY A 92 -27.67 4.13 2.36
CA GLY A 92 -27.00 4.24 1.06
C GLY A 92 -27.98 4.65 -0.07
N PRO A 93 -27.50 4.90 -1.30
CA PRO A 93 -26.10 4.80 -1.70
C PRO A 93 -25.22 5.86 -1.04
N TRP A 94 -23.94 5.53 -0.84
CA TRP A 94 -22.96 6.44 -0.26
C TRP A 94 -22.04 7.03 -1.34
N ALA A 95 -21.76 8.32 -1.23
CA ALA A 95 -20.77 9.00 -2.06
C ALA A 95 -19.33 8.67 -1.60
N LYS A 96 -19.17 8.39 -0.29
CA LYS A 96 -17.90 8.02 0.30
C LYS A 96 -18.09 7.27 1.61
N VAL A 97 -17.18 6.36 1.92
CA VAL A 97 -17.02 5.74 3.23
C VAL A 97 -15.59 5.94 3.70
N VAL A 98 -15.42 6.55 4.87
CA VAL A 98 -14.10 6.84 5.46
C VAL A 98 -13.96 6.11 6.78
N LEU A 99 -12.93 5.32 6.92
CA LEU A 99 -12.47 4.79 8.20
C LEU A 99 -11.54 5.81 8.85
N THR A 100 -11.74 6.08 10.15
CA THR A 100 -10.78 6.78 10.98
C THR A 100 -10.34 5.89 12.13
N MET A 101 -9.07 6.01 12.50
CA MET A 101 -8.53 5.38 13.70
C MET A 101 -7.69 6.39 14.48
N ASP A 102 -8.00 6.50 15.77
CA ASP A 102 -7.25 7.29 16.73
C ASP A 102 -6.51 6.33 17.67
N PHE A 103 -5.20 6.48 17.77
CA PHE A 103 -4.35 5.67 18.63
C PHE A 103 -3.72 6.52 19.73
N THR A 104 -3.51 5.91 20.89
CA THR A 104 -2.70 6.44 21.98
C THR A 104 -1.85 5.32 22.57
N VAL A 105 -0.68 5.69 23.10
CA VAL A 105 0.20 4.79 23.84
C VAL A 105 0.52 5.41 25.18
N THR A 106 0.45 4.65 26.28
CA THR A 106 0.90 5.12 27.60
C THR A 106 2.42 5.18 27.65
N ALA A 107 2.98 6.02 28.53
CA ALA A 107 4.41 5.99 28.81
C ALA A 107 4.83 4.60 29.30
N GLY A 108 5.94 4.09 28.76
CA GLY A 108 6.45 2.76 28.99
C GLY A 108 7.20 2.25 27.77
N ARG A 109 8.03 1.22 27.95
CA ARG A 109 8.72 0.60 26.81
C ARG A 109 7.70 -0.07 25.91
N GLN A 110 7.79 0.19 24.61
CA GLN A 110 6.91 -0.32 23.56
C GLN A 110 7.73 -0.65 22.31
N PHE A 111 7.22 -1.59 21.49
CA PHE A 111 7.65 -1.83 20.13
C PHE A 111 6.59 -1.33 19.14
N ASP A 112 6.98 -1.19 17.89
CA ASP A 112 6.04 -1.19 16.79
C ASP A 112 5.32 -2.55 16.69
N ARG A 113 4.05 -2.50 16.36
CA ARG A 113 3.18 -3.68 16.27
C ARG A 113 2.40 -3.61 14.95
N THR A 114 2.22 -4.75 14.30
CA THR A 114 1.24 -4.84 13.23
C THR A 114 -0.15 -4.57 13.80
N ALA A 115 -0.88 -3.68 13.14
CA ALA A 115 -2.26 -3.32 13.46
C ALA A 115 -3.15 -3.54 12.24
N SER A 116 -4.24 -4.29 12.40
CA SER A 116 -5.18 -4.58 11.31
C SER A 116 -6.61 -4.64 11.78
N LEU A 117 -7.54 -4.25 10.88
CA LEU A 117 -8.98 -4.37 11.08
C LEU A 117 -9.60 -5.19 9.97
N TYR A 118 -10.50 -6.10 10.35
CA TYR A 118 -11.26 -6.95 9.44
C TYR A 118 -12.74 -6.86 9.74
N LEU A 119 -13.57 -6.85 8.68
CA LEU A 119 -15.03 -7.03 8.74
C LEU A 119 -15.44 -8.06 7.70
N GLY A 120 -16.18 -9.10 8.12
CA GLY A 120 -16.58 -10.19 7.22
C GLY A 120 -15.38 -10.83 6.50
N ASN A 121 -14.25 -10.96 7.18
CA ASN A 121 -12.93 -11.37 6.68
C ASN A 121 -12.25 -10.35 5.72
N ALA A 122 -12.93 -9.30 5.25
CA ALA A 122 -12.29 -8.27 4.42
C ALA A 122 -11.39 -7.36 5.27
N ASN A 123 -10.16 -7.15 4.82
CA ASN A 123 -9.27 -6.17 5.43
C ASN A 123 -9.76 -4.76 5.13
N ILE A 124 -10.03 -3.96 6.16
CA ILE A 124 -10.44 -2.56 6.04
C ILE A 124 -9.33 -1.60 6.50
N TYR A 125 -8.34 -2.08 7.26
CA TYR A 125 -7.15 -1.33 7.66
C TYR A 125 -5.97 -2.27 7.89
N PHE A 126 -4.77 -1.79 7.53
CA PHE A 126 -3.50 -2.44 7.81
C PHE A 126 -2.41 -1.39 8.00
N GLY A 127 -1.55 -1.56 9.00
CA GLY A 127 -0.43 -0.68 9.29
C GLY A 127 0.39 -1.19 10.47
N THR A 128 1.34 -0.37 10.92
CA THR A 128 2.05 -0.57 12.20
C THR A 128 1.68 0.51 13.20
N THR A 129 2.00 0.28 14.47
CA THR A 129 1.91 1.28 15.53
C THR A 129 3.23 2.05 15.65
N ALA A 130 3.23 3.16 16.36
CA ALA A 130 4.47 3.85 16.69
C ALA A 130 5.29 3.05 17.72
N GLU A 131 6.63 3.17 17.66
CA GLU A 131 7.56 2.76 18.71
C GLU A 131 8.13 4.01 19.40
N PRO A 132 7.44 4.57 20.42
CA PRO A 132 7.91 5.77 21.09
C PRO A 132 8.96 5.45 22.15
N ARG A 133 9.79 6.43 22.48
CA ARG A 133 10.63 6.38 23.68
C ARG A 133 9.77 6.19 24.93
N ALA A 134 10.27 5.39 25.88
CA ALA A 134 9.53 4.97 27.08
C ALA A 134 8.98 6.11 27.97
N THR A 135 9.50 7.32 27.82
CA THR A 135 9.05 8.51 28.59
C THR A 135 7.90 9.26 27.91
N LEU A 136 7.53 8.89 26.68
CA LEU A 136 6.51 9.56 25.88
C LEU A 136 5.17 8.83 25.93
N SER A 137 4.09 9.58 25.70
CA SER A 137 2.72 9.07 25.56
C SER A 137 2.11 9.66 24.29
N PRO A 138 2.56 9.24 23.11
CA PRO A 138 2.12 9.83 21.86
C PRO A 138 0.70 9.40 21.49
N SER A 139 0.11 10.19 20.60
CA SER A 139 -1.14 9.87 19.92
C SER A 139 -1.03 10.19 18.42
N TRP A 140 -1.75 9.44 17.59
CA TRP A 140 -1.82 9.69 16.15
C TRP A 140 -3.17 9.32 15.58
N HIS A 141 -3.48 9.93 14.43
CA HIS A 141 -4.72 9.76 13.71
C HIS A 141 -4.46 9.17 12.32
N ILE A 142 -5.31 8.24 11.91
CA ILE A 142 -5.26 7.60 10.59
C ILE A 142 -6.61 7.75 9.91
N GLU A 143 -6.58 8.02 8.60
CA GLU A 143 -7.75 8.02 7.74
C GLU A 143 -7.55 7.10 6.53
N ARG A 144 -8.58 6.35 6.19
CA ARG A 144 -8.58 5.50 5.00
C ARG A 144 -9.88 5.61 4.23
N ASP A 145 -9.77 5.81 2.91
CA ASP A 145 -10.91 5.67 2.01
C ASP A 145 -11.19 4.18 1.81
N VAL A 146 -12.34 3.74 2.28
CA VAL A 146 -12.81 2.35 2.19
C VAL A 146 -14.06 2.23 1.32
N THR A 147 -14.29 3.22 0.45
CA THR A 147 -15.49 3.29 -0.40
C THR A 147 -15.63 2.08 -1.33
N ASP A 148 -14.52 1.54 -1.85
CA ASP A 148 -14.55 0.33 -2.69
C ASP A 148 -14.99 -0.92 -1.91
N LEU A 149 -14.95 -0.89 -0.58
CA LEU A 149 -15.48 -1.96 0.28
C LEU A 149 -16.96 -1.78 0.63
N THR A 150 -17.67 -0.90 -0.05
CA THR A 150 -19.12 -0.68 0.12
C THR A 150 -19.95 -1.97 0.23
N PRO A 151 -19.71 -3.06 -0.54
CA PRO A 151 -20.48 -4.30 -0.37
C PRO A 151 -20.40 -4.89 1.04
N VAL A 152 -19.25 -4.82 1.69
CA VAL A 152 -19.02 -5.30 3.07
C VAL A 152 -19.89 -4.53 4.06
N PHE A 153 -20.14 -3.25 3.80
CA PHE A 153 -20.90 -2.36 4.69
C PHE A 153 -22.41 -2.40 4.48
N LYS A 154 -22.93 -3.20 3.55
CA LYS A 154 -24.38 -3.31 3.31
C LYS A 154 -25.09 -4.28 4.24
N THR A 155 -24.34 -5.17 4.89
CA THR A 155 -24.86 -6.21 5.80
C THR A 155 -24.25 -6.07 7.18
N ALA A 156 -24.85 -6.69 8.17
CA ALA A 156 -24.25 -6.83 9.49
C ALA A 156 -23.11 -7.85 9.41
N GLU A 157 -21.94 -7.48 9.95
CA GLU A 157 -20.74 -8.30 9.91
C GLU A 157 -20.10 -8.42 11.29
N SER A 158 -19.50 -9.57 11.54
CA SER A 158 -18.52 -9.73 12.60
C SER A 158 -17.13 -9.34 12.09
N GLY A 159 -16.28 -8.89 12.98
CA GLY A 159 -14.92 -8.51 12.64
C GLY A 159 -13.98 -8.63 13.82
N GLN A 160 -12.73 -8.31 13.57
CA GLN A 160 -11.67 -8.28 14.58
C GLN A 160 -10.75 -7.07 14.38
N ALA A 161 -10.35 -6.47 15.51
CA ALA A 161 -9.19 -5.60 15.60
C ALA A 161 -8.02 -6.45 16.14
N VAL A 162 -6.90 -6.44 15.42
CA VAL A 162 -5.72 -7.23 15.78
C VAL A 162 -4.53 -6.27 15.92
N ILE A 163 -4.06 -6.08 17.15
CA ILE A 163 -2.84 -5.35 17.45
C ILE A 163 -2.05 -6.24 18.40
N TYR A 164 -1.01 -6.87 17.88
CA TYR A 164 -0.20 -7.83 18.64
C TYR A 164 0.70 -7.11 19.64
N ASN A 165 0.13 -6.70 20.77
CA ASN A 165 0.88 -6.07 21.85
C ASN A 165 1.27 -7.08 22.93
N ILE A 166 2.25 -6.72 23.76
CA ILE A 166 2.60 -7.41 24.99
C ILE A 166 2.75 -6.34 26.08
N VAL A 167 2.09 -6.58 27.21
CA VAL A 167 2.34 -5.79 28.44
C VAL A 167 2.84 -6.75 29.50
N ASP A 168 4.10 -6.55 29.93
CA ASP A 168 4.77 -7.34 30.95
C ASP A 168 5.75 -6.47 31.76
N SER A 169 6.68 -7.08 32.51
CA SER A 169 7.68 -6.34 33.28
C SER A 169 8.73 -5.61 32.43
N THR A 170 8.87 -5.96 31.16
CA THR A 170 9.83 -5.37 30.22
C THR A 170 9.15 -4.36 29.29
N TYR A 171 8.00 -4.73 28.75
CA TYR A 171 7.18 -3.91 27.85
C TYR A 171 5.98 -3.42 28.62
N THR A 172 5.99 -2.16 29.01
CA THR A 172 5.01 -1.58 29.93
C THR A 172 4.07 -0.59 29.28
N GLY A 173 4.29 -0.26 27.98
CA GLY A 173 3.42 0.62 27.21
C GLY A 173 2.14 -0.09 26.79
N ILE A 174 0.99 0.54 27.03
CA ILE A 174 -0.33 0.04 26.67
C ILE A 174 -0.86 0.85 25.49
N ILE A 175 -1.33 0.16 24.44
CA ILE A 175 -1.91 0.78 23.27
C ILE A 175 -3.44 0.85 23.46
N TYR A 176 -4.03 2.01 23.19
CA TYR A 176 -5.48 2.19 23.08
C TYR A 176 -5.82 2.66 21.68
N ALA A 177 -6.98 2.22 21.18
CA ALA A 177 -7.46 2.68 19.89
C ALA A 177 -8.98 2.92 19.89
N THR A 178 -9.40 3.83 19.00
CA THR A 178 -10.81 4.09 18.67
C THR A 178 -10.95 4.02 17.15
N ALA A 179 -11.93 3.26 16.64
CA ALA A 179 -12.21 3.14 15.22
C ALA A 179 -13.63 3.54 14.89
N LYS A 180 -13.79 4.35 13.82
CA LYS A 180 -15.11 4.83 13.35
C LYS A 180 -15.20 4.79 11.83
N LEU A 181 -16.38 4.44 11.33
CA LEU A 181 -16.76 4.54 9.92
C LEU A 181 -17.68 5.73 9.71
N TYR A 182 -17.36 6.58 8.73
CA TYR A 182 -18.14 7.73 8.33
C TYR A 182 -18.77 7.45 6.97
N PHE A 183 -20.10 7.37 6.94
CA PHE A 183 -20.88 7.12 5.74
C PHE A 183 -21.47 8.43 5.22
N TYR A 184 -20.98 8.92 4.10
CA TYR A 184 -21.44 10.15 3.45
C TYR A 184 -22.54 9.82 2.44
N PRO A 185 -23.82 10.16 2.69
CA PRO A 185 -24.91 9.89 1.74
C PRO A 185 -24.68 10.56 0.39
N ALA A 186 -24.97 9.83 -0.68
CA ALA A 186 -24.92 10.38 -2.02
C ALA A 186 -26.05 11.36 -2.28
N ASN A 187 -25.80 12.35 -3.11
CA ASN A 187 -26.79 13.30 -3.61
C ASN A 187 -26.40 13.79 -5.02
N PHE A 188 -27.16 14.72 -5.58
CA PHE A 188 -26.90 15.24 -6.94
C PHE A 188 -25.51 15.90 -7.08
N ARG A 189 -25.03 16.59 -6.04
CA ARG A 189 -23.68 17.23 -6.05
C ARG A 189 -22.56 16.25 -5.75
N ASN A 190 -22.85 15.21 -5.01
CA ASN A 190 -21.93 14.15 -4.61
C ASN A 190 -22.56 12.81 -5.01
N PRO A 191 -22.52 12.41 -6.30
CA PRO A 191 -23.10 11.15 -6.76
C PRO A 191 -22.31 9.96 -6.20
N PRO A 192 -22.94 8.77 -6.09
CA PRO A 192 -22.25 7.59 -5.66
C PRO A 192 -21.19 7.21 -6.71
N PRO A 193 -19.98 6.83 -6.31
CA PRO A 193 -18.98 6.31 -7.23
C PRO A 193 -19.39 4.93 -7.75
N VAL A 194 -18.73 4.49 -8.83
CA VAL A 194 -18.80 3.10 -9.26
C VAL A 194 -17.96 2.27 -8.32
N VAL A 195 -18.60 1.37 -7.57
CA VAL A 195 -17.96 0.47 -6.61
C VAL A 195 -18.18 -0.99 -7.04
N PRO A 196 -17.35 -1.95 -6.60
CA PRO A 196 -17.59 -3.36 -6.86
C PRO A 196 -18.95 -3.78 -6.28
N GLN A 197 -19.56 -4.81 -6.82
CA GLN A 197 -20.79 -5.40 -6.29
C GLN A 197 -20.49 -6.53 -5.31
N VAL A 198 -19.32 -7.16 -5.43
CA VAL A 198 -18.86 -8.22 -4.53
C VAL A 198 -17.41 -7.96 -4.14
N VAL A 199 -17.11 -8.17 -2.87
CA VAL A 199 -15.77 -8.25 -2.30
C VAL A 199 -15.55 -9.67 -1.83
N VAL A 200 -14.48 -10.33 -2.33
CA VAL A 200 -14.07 -11.66 -1.86
C VAL A 200 -12.78 -11.48 -1.05
N PRO A 201 -12.82 -11.71 0.26
CA PRO A 201 -11.62 -11.67 1.09
C PRO A 201 -10.66 -12.82 0.74
N VAL A 202 -9.37 -12.50 0.66
CA VAL A 202 -8.28 -13.48 0.50
C VAL A 202 -7.31 -13.27 1.66
N SER A 203 -7.64 -13.86 2.80
CA SER A 203 -6.93 -13.67 4.06
C SER A 203 -7.21 -14.85 5.00
N GLY A 204 -6.68 -14.81 6.21
CA GLY A 204 -7.12 -15.68 7.31
C GLY A 204 -8.53 -15.33 7.79
N SER A 205 -9.01 -16.03 8.81
CA SER A 205 -10.31 -15.74 9.42
C SER A 205 -10.25 -14.44 10.24
N ASN A 206 -10.70 -13.33 9.65
CA ASN A 206 -10.58 -11.97 10.20
C ASN A 206 -9.14 -11.61 10.65
N ASN A 207 -8.14 -12.11 9.92
CA ASN A 207 -6.73 -11.89 10.20
C ASN A 207 -5.90 -12.04 8.93
N THR A 208 -4.60 -11.70 8.99
CA THR A 208 -3.64 -12.02 7.93
C THR A 208 -3.45 -13.53 7.79
N TYR A 209 -2.95 -13.94 6.63
CA TYR A 209 -2.38 -15.26 6.42
C TYR A 209 -0.86 -15.17 6.46
N THR A 210 -0.21 -16.17 7.09
CA THR A 210 1.25 -16.19 7.21
C THR A 210 1.87 -17.06 6.12
N LEU A 211 2.74 -16.47 5.29
CA LEU A 211 3.55 -17.17 4.29
C LEU A 211 4.97 -17.30 4.83
N ASN A 212 5.39 -18.50 5.22
CA ASN A 212 6.71 -18.75 5.83
C ASN A 212 7.80 -19.02 4.80
N THR A 213 7.40 -19.43 3.60
CA THR A 213 8.32 -19.78 2.50
C THR A 213 7.78 -19.32 1.16
N GLY A 214 8.63 -19.20 0.16
CA GLY A 214 8.22 -18.89 -1.22
C GLY A 214 7.32 -19.93 -1.89
N SER A 215 7.12 -21.10 -1.28
CA SER A 215 6.18 -22.14 -1.74
C SER A 215 4.82 -22.06 -1.07
N ASP A 216 4.67 -21.26 -0.01
CA ASP A 216 3.40 -21.09 0.67
C ASP A 216 2.47 -20.20 -0.16
N GLN A 217 1.17 -20.50 -0.11
CA GLN A 217 0.16 -19.75 -0.82
C GLN A 217 -1.10 -19.61 0.05
N VAL A 218 -1.61 -18.38 0.19
CA VAL A 218 -2.97 -18.17 0.66
C VAL A 218 -3.92 -18.32 -0.51
N THR A 219 -5.02 -19.04 -0.32
CA THR A 219 -6.02 -19.29 -1.36
C THR A 219 -7.43 -18.97 -0.87
N ALA A 220 -8.29 -18.51 -1.77
CA ALA A 220 -9.71 -18.39 -1.56
C ALA A 220 -10.47 -18.99 -2.75
N THR A 221 -11.42 -19.87 -2.45
CA THR A 221 -12.34 -20.41 -3.46
C THR A 221 -13.65 -19.63 -3.40
N PHE A 222 -14.12 -19.17 -4.55
CA PHE A 222 -15.32 -18.34 -4.68
C PHE A 222 -16.05 -18.63 -5.98
N THR A 223 -17.33 -18.28 -6.05
CA THR A 223 -18.08 -18.24 -7.31
C THR A 223 -18.43 -16.80 -7.59
N ALA A 224 -17.88 -16.26 -8.67
CA ALA A 224 -18.18 -14.88 -9.07
C ALA A 224 -19.61 -14.74 -9.60
N PRO A 225 -20.22 -13.56 -9.53
CA PRO A 225 -21.47 -13.28 -10.24
C PRO A 225 -21.34 -13.59 -11.72
N ARG A 226 -22.35 -14.25 -12.30
CA ARG A 226 -22.35 -14.65 -13.73
C ARG A 226 -22.34 -13.46 -14.72
N ASN A 227 -22.49 -12.26 -14.22
CA ASN A 227 -22.39 -11.01 -14.98
C ASN A 227 -21.16 -10.17 -14.60
N THR A 228 -20.10 -10.79 -14.13
CA THR A 228 -18.83 -10.10 -13.84
C THR A 228 -18.21 -9.56 -15.11
N ILE A 229 -17.82 -8.27 -15.09
CA ILE A 229 -17.20 -7.57 -16.24
C ILE A 229 -15.82 -6.99 -15.93
N LYS A 230 -15.47 -6.82 -14.65
CA LYS A 230 -14.13 -6.38 -14.20
C LYS A 230 -13.77 -7.05 -12.89
N ALA A 231 -12.48 -7.22 -12.69
CA ALA A 231 -11.92 -7.77 -11.45
C ALA A 231 -10.62 -7.03 -11.11
N TYR A 232 -10.46 -6.67 -9.82
CA TYR A 232 -9.21 -6.13 -9.28
C TYR A 232 -8.89 -6.83 -7.97
N LEU A 233 -7.60 -7.00 -7.68
CA LEU A 233 -7.14 -7.49 -6.39
C LEU A 233 -6.36 -6.41 -5.67
N ASP A 234 -6.84 -5.97 -4.51
CA ASP A 234 -6.10 -5.11 -3.59
C ASP A 234 -5.33 -6.00 -2.62
N VAL A 235 -3.99 -5.99 -2.69
CA VAL A 235 -3.11 -6.89 -1.95
C VAL A 235 -2.10 -6.13 -1.11
N ILE A 236 -1.84 -6.61 0.10
CA ILE A 236 -0.79 -6.15 1.01
C ILE A 236 0.05 -7.36 1.41
N SER A 237 1.34 -7.32 1.06
CA SER A 237 2.35 -8.31 1.45
C SER A 237 3.33 -7.63 2.41
N GLN A 238 3.13 -7.82 3.71
CA GLN A 238 3.96 -7.22 4.75
C GLN A 238 5.07 -8.19 5.16
N SER A 239 6.33 -7.80 4.95
CA SER A 239 7.51 -8.55 5.40
C SER A 239 7.67 -8.51 6.93
N GLN A 240 8.07 -9.62 7.53
CA GLN A 240 8.21 -9.80 8.98
C GLN A 240 9.46 -10.64 9.31
N SER A 241 9.94 -10.53 10.55
CA SER A 241 11.01 -11.36 11.09
C SER A 241 12.26 -11.30 10.19
N SER A 242 12.80 -12.43 9.69
CA SER A 242 13.99 -12.43 8.83
C SER A 242 13.77 -11.83 7.44
N ASP A 243 12.52 -11.64 7.03
CA ASP A 243 12.18 -10.93 5.80
C ASP A 243 11.97 -9.41 6.02
N GLU A 244 11.99 -8.91 7.26
CA GLU A 244 11.69 -7.50 7.56
C GLU A 244 12.60 -6.55 6.75
N PHE A 245 13.90 -6.83 6.73
CA PHE A 245 14.89 -6.03 6.00
C PHE A 245 15.33 -6.69 4.68
N TRP A 246 14.42 -7.40 3.99
CA TRP A 246 14.73 -8.14 2.77
C TRP A 246 15.49 -7.31 1.73
N TYR A 247 15.27 -6.01 1.67
CA TYR A 247 15.92 -5.08 0.74
C TYR A 247 17.42 -4.85 1.02
N GLN A 248 17.92 -5.30 2.18
CA GLN A 248 19.34 -5.28 2.55
C GLN A 248 20.01 -6.67 2.48
N CYS A 249 19.23 -7.73 2.23
CA CYS A 249 19.77 -9.10 2.22
C CYS A 249 20.62 -9.38 0.98
N VAL A 250 21.54 -10.34 1.13
CA VAL A 250 22.52 -10.75 0.09
C VAL A 250 22.35 -12.25 -0.24
N PRO A 251 22.99 -12.78 -1.31
CA PRO A 251 23.03 -14.21 -1.55
C PRO A 251 23.65 -14.99 -0.39
N ASN A 252 23.14 -16.19 -0.13
CA ASN A 252 23.51 -17.00 1.04
C ASN A 252 25.02 -17.35 1.13
N ASN A 253 25.72 -17.41 -0.01
CA ASN A 253 27.15 -17.72 -0.08
C ASN A 253 28.05 -16.58 0.43
N VAL A 254 27.53 -15.35 0.54
CA VAL A 254 28.29 -14.15 0.95
C VAL A 254 27.80 -13.50 2.25
N THR A 255 26.81 -14.10 2.93
CA THR A 255 26.26 -13.56 4.19
C THR A 255 27.31 -13.36 5.27
N GLY A 256 28.15 -14.38 5.53
CA GLY A 256 29.20 -14.28 6.56
C GLY A 256 30.26 -13.21 6.26
N PRO A 257 30.88 -13.19 5.07
CA PRO A 257 31.82 -12.12 4.72
C PRO A 257 31.27 -10.70 4.68
N LEU A 258 29.95 -10.54 4.58
CA LEU A 258 29.27 -9.24 4.48
C LEU A 258 28.45 -8.89 5.72
N GLU A 259 28.46 -9.75 6.77
CA GLU A 259 27.68 -9.60 8.02
C GLU A 259 26.20 -9.27 7.78
N SER A 260 25.63 -9.77 6.66
CA SER A 260 24.29 -9.40 6.19
C SER A 260 23.33 -10.60 6.18
N CYS A 261 22.03 -10.33 6.13
CA CYS A 261 20.99 -11.36 5.99
C CYS A 261 21.07 -12.06 4.63
N GLY A 262 20.62 -13.31 4.58
CA GLY A 262 20.61 -14.13 3.37
C GLY A 262 19.35 -14.02 2.53
N ASN A 263 19.27 -14.86 1.49
CA ASN A 263 18.10 -15.04 0.64
C ASN A 263 17.84 -13.89 -0.35
N THR A 264 18.86 -13.09 -0.66
CA THR A 264 18.85 -11.97 -1.63
C THR A 264 17.86 -10.84 -1.36
N ALA A 265 18.06 -9.71 -2.00
CA ALA A 265 17.24 -8.49 -1.84
C ALA A 265 16.06 -8.42 -2.83
N PHE A 266 15.41 -9.54 -3.19
CA PHE A 266 14.27 -9.53 -4.12
C PHE A 266 13.07 -10.28 -3.58
N ARG A 267 11.90 -9.62 -3.60
CA ARG A 267 10.58 -10.19 -3.29
C ARG A 267 9.57 -9.69 -4.30
N GLU A 268 8.66 -10.57 -4.74
CA GLU A 268 7.55 -10.26 -5.64
C GLU A 268 6.31 -11.02 -5.19
N THR A 269 5.18 -10.33 -5.10
CA THR A 269 3.89 -10.98 -4.85
C THR A 269 3.35 -11.55 -6.15
N GLU A 270 3.04 -12.84 -6.17
CA GLU A 270 2.54 -13.58 -7.32
C GLU A 270 1.06 -13.92 -7.12
N VAL A 271 0.23 -13.62 -8.11
CA VAL A 271 -1.21 -13.86 -8.11
C VAL A 271 -1.56 -14.93 -9.12
N THR A 272 -2.38 -15.91 -8.72
CA THR A 272 -2.88 -16.96 -9.60
C THR A 272 -4.41 -17.01 -9.60
N ILE A 273 -4.99 -17.39 -10.73
CA ILE A 273 -6.40 -17.80 -10.88
C ILE A 273 -6.41 -19.21 -11.43
N ASP A 274 -7.05 -20.14 -10.70
CA ASP A 274 -7.10 -21.56 -11.03
C ASP A 274 -5.71 -22.17 -11.31
N GLY A 275 -4.72 -21.73 -10.53
CA GLY A 275 -3.32 -22.16 -10.63
C GLY A 275 -2.55 -21.59 -11.82
N LYS A 276 -3.14 -20.70 -12.60
CA LYS A 276 -2.46 -19.99 -13.70
C LYS A 276 -2.01 -18.61 -13.23
N ALA A 277 -0.80 -18.19 -13.59
CA ALA A 277 -0.31 -16.85 -13.29
C ALA A 277 -1.31 -15.81 -13.85
N ALA A 278 -1.71 -14.85 -13.02
CA ALA A 278 -2.76 -13.88 -13.33
C ALA A 278 -2.33 -12.43 -13.12
N GLY A 279 -1.27 -12.20 -12.37
CA GLY A 279 -0.73 -10.88 -12.12
C GLY A 279 0.44 -10.93 -11.15
N VAL A 280 1.11 -9.81 -10.99
CA VAL A 280 2.19 -9.63 -10.01
C VAL A 280 2.03 -8.28 -9.32
N ALA A 281 2.56 -8.17 -8.10
CA ALA A 281 2.65 -6.91 -7.39
C ALA A 281 4.07 -6.75 -6.83
N PRO A 282 4.74 -5.59 -7.03
CA PRO A 282 5.99 -5.32 -6.38
C PRO A 282 5.75 -5.22 -4.86
N VAL A 283 6.60 -5.87 -4.07
CA VAL A 283 6.57 -5.70 -2.62
C VAL A 283 7.12 -4.32 -2.26
N TYR A 284 6.32 -3.50 -1.56
CA TYR A 284 6.80 -2.22 -1.07
C TYR A 284 7.77 -2.44 0.10
N PRO A 285 8.95 -1.80 0.12
CA PRO A 285 9.91 -1.96 1.21
C PRO A 285 9.51 -1.07 2.41
N TRP A 286 8.43 -1.44 3.13
CA TRP A 286 8.05 -0.72 4.36
C TRP A 286 9.17 -0.80 5.38
N ILE A 287 9.42 0.32 6.05
CA ILE A 287 10.31 0.41 7.19
C ILE A 287 9.45 0.80 8.38
N TYR A 288 9.43 -0.05 9.40
CA TYR A 288 8.59 0.11 10.57
C TYR A 288 9.18 1.15 11.53
N THR A 289 8.39 1.60 12.50
CA THR A 289 8.80 2.69 13.38
C THR A 289 9.92 2.32 14.36
N GLY A 290 10.24 1.02 14.51
CA GLY A 290 11.42 0.52 15.20
C GLY A 290 12.52 0.02 14.25
N GLY A 291 12.28 0.02 12.93
CA GLY A 291 13.16 -0.62 11.96
C GLY A 291 14.49 0.10 11.74
N ILE A 292 15.59 -0.64 11.65
CA ILE A 292 16.99 -0.22 11.48
C ILE A 292 17.49 0.57 12.70
N ASP A 293 16.86 1.70 13.00
CA ASP A 293 17.12 2.56 14.15
C ASP A 293 15.81 3.29 14.53
N PRO A 294 15.27 3.10 15.75
CA PRO A 294 13.98 3.70 16.14
C PRO A 294 14.00 5.23 16.14
N TYR A 295 15.16 5.86 16.35
CA TYR A 295 15.27 7.33 16.37
C TYR A 295 15.11 7.98 15.00
N LEU A 296 15.23 7.22 13.91
CA LEU A 296 14.92 7.69 12.56
C LEU A 296 13.45 8.07 12.39
N TRP A 297 12.53 7.41 13.10
CA TRP A 297 11.10 7.44 12.84
C TRP A 297 10.28 8.20 13.88
N GLU A 298 10.93 9.05 14.64
CA GLU A 298 10.32 9.97 15.61
C GLU A 298 10.54 11.45 15.23
N PRO A 299 9.49 12.26 15.09
CA PRO A 299 8.07 11.94 14.98
C PRO A 299 7.63 11.59 13.55
N ILE A 300 8.49 11.81 12.53
CA ILE A 300 8.17 11.54 11.12
C ILE A 300 8.42 10.05 10.87
N THR A 301 7.37 9.32 10.48
CA THR A 301 7.43 7.88 10.22
C THR A 301 7.78 7.58 8.77
N GLY A 302 8.22 6.35 8.47
CA GLY A 302 8.41 5.86 7.11
C GLY A 302 7.14 5.99 6.25
N VAL A 303 7.31 6.01 4.94
CA VAL A 303 6.22 6.15 3.97
C VAL A 303 5.16 5.09 4.20
N GLN A 304 3.91 5.51 4.45
CA GLN A 304 2.72 4.67 4.66
C GLN A 304 2.82 3.65 5.81
N THR A 305 3.84 3.72 6.67
CA THR A 305 4.08 2.72 7.72
C THR A 305 2.90 2.59 8.68
N LEU A 306 2.29 3.71 9.09
CA LEU A 306 1.11 3.70 9.97
C LEU A 306 -0.19 3.38 9.23
N ASN A 307 -0.20 3.40 7.88
CA ASN A 307 -1.39 3.20 7.04
C ASN A 307 -0.99 2.60 5.69
N MET A 308 -0.60 1.33 5.70
CA MET A 308 -0.15 0.58 4.53
C MET A 308 -1.26 0.49 3.49
N LYS A 309 -1.01 0.99 2.29
CA LYS A 309 -1.98 0.96 1.18
C LYS A 309 -1.79 -0.28 0.33
N PRO A 310 -2.88 -0.94 -0.11
CA PRO A 310 -2.77 -2.10 -0.97
C PRO A 310 -2.26 -1.72 -2.35
N TYR A 311 -1.50 -2.62 -2.98
CA TYR A 311 -1.25 -2.58 -4.41
C TYR A 311 -2.44 -3.18 -5.15
N ARG A 312 -2.91 -2.53 -6.22
CA ARG A 312 -4.05 -2.99 -7.02
C ARG A 312 -3.60 -3.70 -8.29
N VAL A 313 -3.81 -5.00 -8.35
CA VAL A 313 -3.57 -5.83 -9.53
C VAL A 313 -4.82 -5.85 -10.41
N ASP A 314 -4.68 -5.58 -11.72
CA ASP A 314 -5.79 -5.60 -12.68
C ASP A 314 -6.00 -7.01 -13.24
N LEU A 315 -7.03 -7.70 -12.74
CA LEU A 315 -7.45 -9.03 -13.14
C LEU A 315 -8.61 -9.02 -14.17
N THR A 316 -8.94 -7.84 -14.71
CA THR A 316 -10.07 -7.69 -15.67
C THR A 316 -9.96 -8.59 -16.91
N PRO A 317 -8.78 -8.94 -17.46
CA PRO A 317 -8.69 -9.92 -18.55
C PRO A 317 -9.28 -11.29 -18.21
N PHE A 318 -9.38 -11.65 -16.93
CA PHE A 318 -9.97 -12.90 -16.46
C PHE A 318 -11.49 -12.81 -16.21
N ALA A 319 -12.11 -11.64 -16.30
CA ALA A 319 -13.53 -11.46 -15.96
C ALA A 319 -14.47 -12.40 -16.76
N GLY A 320 -14.16 -12.66 -18.03
CA GLY A 320 -14.93 -13.59 -18.86
C GLY A 320 -14.82 -15.05 -18.41
N VAL A 321 -13.68 -15.46 -17.86
CA VAL A 321 -13.48 -16.79 -17.25
C VAL A 321 -14.23 -16.85 -15.92
N LEU A 322 -14.08 -15.85 -15.07
CA LEU A 322 -14.69 -15.79 -13.73
C LEU A 322 -16.22 -15.79 -13.77
N SER A 323 -16.85 -15.33 -14.88
CA SER A 323 -18.32 -15.22 -15.02
C SER A 323 -19.00 -16.51 -15.48
N ASP A 324 -18.29 -17.64 -15.61
CA ASP A 324 -18.83 -18.92 -16.13
C ASP A 324 -19.81 -19.62 -15.19
N GLY A 325 -19.88 -19.18 -13.91
CA GLY A 325 -20.76 -19.73 -12.88
C GLY A 325 -20.16 -20.91 -12.11
N ASN A 326 -18.93 -21.29 -12.38
CA ASN A 326 -18.19 -22.31 -11.64
C ASN A 326 -17.44 -21.71 -10.45
N PRO A 327 -17.03 -22.52 -9.46
CA PRO A 327 -16.07 -22.10 -8.46
C PRO A 327 -14.69 -21.88 -9.08
N HIS A 328 -14.05 -20.77 -8.71
CA HIS A 328 -12.66 -20.41 -9.05
C HIS A 328 -11.83 -20.29 -7.80
N THR A 329 -10.52 -20.47 -7.92
CA THR A 329 -9.58 -20.30 -6.84
C THR A 329 -8.60 -19.18 -7.18
N ILE A 330 -8.56 -18.14 -6.34
CA ILE A 330 -7.47 -17.17 -6.35
C ILE A 330 -6.40 -17.59 -5.34
N GLY A 331 -5.13 -17.46 -5.74
CA GLY A 331 -4.00 -17.77 -4.88
C GLY A 331 -2.99 -16.63 -4.88
N ILE A 332 -2.35 -16.38 -3.72
CA ILE A 332 -1.33 -15.36 -3.54
C ILE A 332 -0.14 -15.98 -2.82
N SER A 333 1.05 -15.80 -3.36
CA SER A 333 2.33 -16.19 -2.78
C SER A 333 3.32 -15.04 -2.89
N VAL A 334 4.41 -15.11 -2.12
CA VAL A 334 5.52 -14.15 -2.23
C VAL A 334 6.78 -14.90 -2.65
N PHE A 335 7.28 -14.59 -3.84
CA PHE A 335 8.53 -15.16 -4.33
C PHE A 335 9.65 -14.89 -3.34
N ASN A 336 10.40 -15.94 -3.04
CA ASN A 336 11.57 -15.88 -2.17
C ASN A 336 11.27 -15.49 -0.71
N ALA A 337 10.03 -15.60 -0.22
CA ALA A 337 9.72 -15.49 1.21
C ALA A 337 10.53 -16.55 1.99
N HIS A 338 11.09 -16.17 3.16
CA HIS A 338 12.01 -17.03 3.91
C HIS A 338 11.64 -17.21 5.39
N SER A 339 11.14 -16.18 6.06
CA SER A 339 10.82 -16.29 7.48
C SER A 339 9.41 -15.88 7.85
N TYR A 340 8.83 -14.85 7.32
CA TYR A 340 7.44 -14.83 6.87
C TYR A 340 7.00 -13.49 6.29
N PHE A 341 5.91 -13.56 5.53
CA PHE A 341 5.08 -12.44 5.12
C PHE A 341 3.68 -12.56 5.75
N SER A 342 3.15 -11.45 6.25
CA SER A 342 1.73 -11.30 6.61
C SER A 342 0.98 -10.85 5.37
N GLU A 343 0.12 -11.72 4.86
CA GLU A 343 -0.58 -11.54 3.58
C GLU A 343 -2.06 -11.27 3.80
N THR A 344 -2.59 -10.28 3.09
CA THR A 344 -4.04 -10.02 3.06
C THR A 344 -4.43 -9.36 1.75
N ALA A 345 -5.61 -9.75 1.21
CA ALA A 345 -6.12 -9.11 0.00
C ALA A 345 -7.65 -9.11 -0.04
N ASN A 346 -8.19 -8.22 -0.88
CA ASN A 346 -9.60 -8.15 -1.24
C ASN A 346 -9.75 -8.21 -2.75
N LEU A 347 -10.42 -9.25 -3.26
CA LEU A 347 -10.80 -9.33 -4.68
C LEU A 347 -12.10 -8.55 -4.89
N LEU A 348 -12.06 -7.58 -5.78
CA LEU A 348 -13.13 -6.64 -6.08
C LEU A 348 -13.78 -7.01 -7.43
N LEU A 349 -15.06 -7.42 -7.42
CA LEU A 349 -15.77 -7.85 -8.62
C LEU A 349 -16.85 -6.83 -9.00
N TYR A 350 -16.80 -6.37 -10.25
CA TYR A 350 -17.73 -5.42 -10.84
C TYR A 350 -18.64 -6.14 -11.83
N THR A 351 -19.95 -5.89 -11.76
CA THR A 351 -20.95 -6.59 -12.57
C THR A 351 -21.59 -5.70 -13.61
N ASP A 352 -22.12 -6.32 -14.66
CA ASP A 352 -22.93 -5.67 -15.66
C ASP A 352 -24.29 -5.26 -15.06
N PRO A 353 -24.65 -3.96 -15.06
CA PRO A 353 -25.90 -3.53 -14.44
C PRO A 353 -27.16 -3.87 -15.25
N PHE A 354 -27.02 -4.33 -16.51
CA PHE A 354 -28.14 -4.54 -17.42
C PHE A 354 -28.28 -5.98 -17.91
N ARG A 355 -27.34 -6.87 -17.55
CA ARG A 355 -27.40 -8.31 -17.85
C ARG A 355 -27.23 -9.12 -16.57
N ALA A 356 -27.97 -10.24 -16.48
CA ALA A 356 -27.82 -11.21 -15.42
C ALA A 356 -26.63 -12.17 -15.66
N GLU A 357 -26.25 -12.34 -16.92
CA GLU A 357 -25.16 -13.24 -17.32
C GLU A 357 -24.34 -12.59 -18.45
N THR A 358 -23.04 -12.76 -18.38
CA THR A 358 -22.08 -12.42 -19.43
C THR A 358 -21.32 -13.68 -19.82
N SER A 359 -20.57 -13.61 -20.90
CA SER A 359 -19.67 -14.69 -21.34
C SER A 359 -18.39 -14.07 -21.85
N GLY A 360 -17.32 -14.82 -21.83
CA GLY A 360 -16.04 -14.34 -22.31
C GLY A 360 -14.94 -15.37 -22.18
N ALA A 361 -13.72 -14.97 -22.48
CA ALA A 361 -12.55 -15.83 -22.36
C ALA A 361 -11.28 -15.00 -22.13
N LEU A 362 -10.27 -15.65 -21.58
CA LEU A 362 -8.89 -15.20 -21.63
C LEU A 362 -8.30 -15.63 -22.97
N GLU A 363 -7.77 -14.69 -23.77
CA GLU A 363 -7.25 -14.94 -25.11
C GLU A 363 -5.71 -15.01 -25.14
N GLU A 364 -5.05 -14.24 -24.27
CA GLU A 364 -3.60 -14.17 -24.21
C GLU A 364 -3.13 -14.06 -22.75
N ASN A 365 -2.11 -14.83 -22.40
CA ASN A 365 -1.40 -14.75 -21.13
C ASN A 365 0.06 -15.11 -21.37
N THR A 366 0.93 -14.10 -21.34
CA THR A 366 2.38 -14.29 -21.51
C THR A 366 3.14 -14.17 -20.19
N LEU A 367 2.42 -14.06 -19.06
CA LEU A 367 3.04 -14.00 -17.73
C LEU A 367 3.66 -15.35 -17.36
N SER A 368 4.98 -15.39 -17.16
CA SER A 368 5.65 -16.58 -16.65
C SER A 368 5.27 -16.84 -15.19
N PRO A 369 5.19 -18.12 -14.76
CA PRO A 369 4.78 -18.44 -13.38
C PRO A 369 5.69 -17.89 -12.29
N ALA A 370 6.98 -17.68 -12.57
CA ALA A 370 7.94 -17.18 -11.58
C ALA A 370 8.92 -16.19 -12.23
N PRO A 371 9.48 -15.24 -11.45
CA PRO A 371 10.57 -14.37 -11.89
C PRO A 371 11.91 -15.15 -12.02
N THR A 372 12.84 -14.53 -12.73
CA THR A 372 14.20 -15.04 -12.88
C THR A 372 15.21 -13.91 -12.60
N PRO A 373 15.37 -13.53 -11.32
CA PRO A 373 16.29 -12.45 -10.97
C PRO A 373 17.73 -12.80 -11.33
N ALA A 374 18.46 -11.85 -11.92
CA ALA A 374 19.88 -11.93 -12.17
C ALA A 374 20.65 -11.38 -10.96
N ILE A 375 21.59 -12.16 -10.43
CA ILE A 375 22.42 -11.79 -9.29
C ILE A 375 23.84 -11.60 -9.80
N THR A 376 24.48 -10.50 -9.40
CA THR A 376 25.87 -10.19 -9.73
C THR A 376 26.65 -9.87 -8.45
N GLU A 377 27.73 -10.60 -8.24
CA GLU A 377 28.64 -10.42 -7.10
C GLU A 377 30.01 -9.96 -7.62
N ASN A 378 30.42 -8.76 -7.26
CA ASN A 378 31.73 -8.17 -7.59
C ASN A 378 32.46 -7.86 -6.28
N LEU A 379 32.85 -8.91 -5.56
CA LEU A 379 33.48 -8.80 -4.25
C LEU A 379 34.97 -9.20 -4.33
N SER A 380 35.78 -8.55 -3.54
CA SER A 380 37.21 -8.85 -3.41
C SER A 380 37.69 -8.58 -1.98
N LYS A 381 38.91 -9.06 -1.66
CA LYS A 381 39.60 -8.67 -0.44
C LYS A 381 40.57 -7.53 -0.75
N ASN A 382 40.53 -6.46 0.05
CA ASN A 382 41.50 -5.37 -0.01
C ASN A 382 42.84 -5.78 0.68
N SER A 383 43.82 -4.89 0.73
CA SER A 383 45.11 -5.15 1.34
C SER A 383 45.07 -5.37 2.86
N ALA A 384 44.01 -4.92 3.55
CA ALA A 384 43.79 -5.16 4.96
C ALA A 384 43.06 -6.48 5.23
N GLY A 385 42.56 -7.15 4.19
CA GLY A 385 41.77 -8.37 4.28
C GLY A 385 40.27 -8.15 4.36
N ASP A 386 39.82 -6.89 4.28
CA ASP A 386 38.41 -6.54 4.34
C ASP A 386 37.69 -6.96 3.06
N THR A 387 36.40 -7.27 3.17
CA THR A 387 35.56 -7.60 2.01
C THR A 387 34.98 -6.32 1.44
N VAL A 388 35.34 -6.00 0.20
CA VAL A 388 34.92 -4.80 -0.49
C VAL A 388 34.29 -5.11 -1.83
N GLY A 389 33.32 -4.31 -2.26
CA GLY A 389 32.72 -4.44 -3.59
C GLY A 389 31.20 -4.28 -3.59
N THR A 390 30.56 -4.92 -4.56
CA THR A 390 29.12 -4.77 -4.77
C THR A 390 28.41 -6.10 -4.95
N VAL A 391 27.16 -6.15 -4.49
CA VAL A 391 26.18 -7.18 -4.81
C VAL A 391 24.99 -6.50 -5.47
N SER A 392 24.53 -7.00 -6.62
CA SER A 392 23.33 -6.46 -7.27
C SER A 392 22.37 -7.57 -7.67
N VAL A 393 21.08 -7.22 -7.61
CA VAL A 393 19.96 -8.06 -8.04
C VAL A 393 19.11 -7.26 -9.01
N ASP A 394 18.85 -7.82 -10.20
CA ASP A 394 18.01 -7.23 -11.24
C ASP A 394 16.95 -8.22 -11.68
N SER A 395 15.68 -7.80 -11.73
CA SER A 395 14.57 -8.63 -12.19
C SER A 395 13.64 -7.84 -13.09
N VAL A 396 13.36 -8.37 -14.27
CA VAL A 396 12.44 -7.74 -15.24
C VAL A 396 11.35 -8.73 -15.62
N ARG A 397 10.09 -8.28 -15.45
CA ARG A 397 8.90 -8.97 -15.97
C ARG A 397 8.29 -8.12 -17.08
N ASN A 398 8.05 -8.71 -18.24
CA ASN A 398 7.26 -8.10 -19.31
C ASN A 398 6.19 -9.09 -19.73
N PHE A 399 4.93 -8.69 -19.65
CA PHE A 399 3.85 -9.59 -20.00
C PHE A 399 2.62 -8.84 -20.54
N THR A 400 1.77 -9.60 -21.22
CA THR A 400 0.47 -9.16 -21.69
C THR A 400 -0.59 -10.17 -21.25
N LEU A 401 -1.66 -9.65 -20.66
CA LEU A 401 -2.89 -10.37 -20.37
C LEU A 401 -4.00 -9.77 -21.24
N ARG A 402 -4.70 -10.60 -22.03
CA ARG A 402 -5.83 -10.14 -22.83
C ARG A 402 -6.99 -11.10 -22.72
N GLY A 403 -8.17 -10.53 -22.51
CA GLY A 403 -9.41 -11.26 -22.46
C GLY A 403 -10.58 -10.39 -22.88
N TYR A 404 -11.74 -11.00 -23.04
CA TYR A 404 -12.95 -10.27 -23.37
C TYR A 404 -14.17 -10.72 -22.58
N VAL A 405 -15.15 -9.84 -22.51
CA VAL A 405 -16.48 -10.11 -21.96
C VAL A 405 -17.54 -9.60 -22.92
N ASP A 406 -18.49 -10.46 -23.31
CA ASP A 406 -19.69 -10.09 -24.07
C ASP A 406 -20.75 -9.55 -23.09
N SER A 407 -20.76 -8.25 -22.91
CA SER A 407 -21.57 -7.51 -21.94
C SER A 407 -22.79 -6.83 -22.57
N SER A 408 -23.60 -6.12 -21.77
CA SER A 408 -24.69 -5.26 -22.28
C SER A 408 -24.19 -4.13 -23.18
N PHE A 409 -22.90 -3.76 -23.06
CA PHE A 409 -22.26 -2.72 -23.88
C PHE A 409 -21.68 -3.28 -25.20
N GLY A 410 -21.80 -4.59 -25.45
CA GLY A 410 -21.15 -5.32 -26.52
C GLY A 410 -19.94 -6.09 -26.00
N ARG A 411 -19.11 -6.59 -26.92
CA ARG A 411 -17.84 -7.20 -26.56
C ARG A 411 -16.87 -6.13 -26.07
N VAL A 412 -16.45 -6.26 -24.84
CA VAL A 412 -15.40 -5.45 -24.21
C VAL A 412 -14.13 -6.29 -24.18
N GLU A 413 -13.13 -5.93 -24.97
CA GLU A 413 -11.81 -6.53 -24.91
C GLU A 413 -10.94 -5.71 -23.97
N THR A 414 -10.31 -6.37 -22.99
CA THR A 414 -9.37 -5.75 -22.06
C THR A 414 -8.00 -6.34 -22.26
N THR A 415 -7.01 -5.47 -22.49
CA THR A 415 -5.60 -5.81 -22.55
C THR A 415 -4.85 -5.08 -21.46
N VAL A 416 -4.12 -5.82 -20.62
CA VAL A 416 -3.16 -5.31 -19.64
C VAL A 416 -1.77 -5.68 -20.13
N ALA A 417 -1.00 -4.69 -20.55
CA ALA A 417 0.42 -4.84 -20.89
C ALA A 417 1.24 -4.21 -19.75
N GLU A 418 2.12 -4.99 -19.12
CA GLU A 418 2.83 -4.56 -17.93
C GLU A 418 4.32 -4.90 -18.00
N LYS A 419 5.14 -3.95 -17.53
CA LYS A 419 6.54 -4.12 -17.25
C LYS A 419 6.79 -3.83 -15.78
N VAL A 420 7.28 -4.82 -15.05
CA VAL A 420 7.80 -4.66 -13.68
C VAL A 420 9.32 -4.77 -13.74
N HIS A 421 10.02 -3.82 -13.15
CA HIS A 421 11.48 -3.85 -13.07
C HIS A 421 11.93 -3.55 -11.65
N PHE A 422 12.66 -4.47 -11.08
CA PHE A 422 13.31 -4.37 -9.79
C PHE A 422 14.82 -4.31 -10.00
N ASN A 423 15.46 -3.37 -9.33
CA ASN A 423 16.92 -3.30 -9.22
C ASN A 423 17.30 -2.97 -7.78
N ASN A 424 18.25 -3.71 -7.24
CA ASN A 424 18.88 -3.44 -5.95
C ASN A 424 20.39 -3.57 -6.13
N THR A 425 21.15 -2.57 -5.73
CA THR A 425 22.61 -2.58 -5.72
C THR A 425 23.11 -2.15 -4.36
N GLN A 426 23.93 -2.99 -3.75
CA GLN A 426 24.52 -2.76 -2.44
C GLN A 426 26.02 -2.71 -2.56
N THR A 427 26.65 -1.74 -1.91
CA THR A 427 28.10 -1.55 -1.83
C THR A 427 28.56 -1.83 -0.41
N PHE A 428 29.63 -2.60 -0.28
CA PHE A 428 30.14 -3.08 1.00
C PHE A 428 31.59 -2.68 1.21
N ASP A 429 31.94 -2.37 2.47
CA ASP A 429 33.29 -2.35 3.01
C ASP A 429 33.21 -2.93 4.43
N VAL A 430 33.53 -4.21 4.57
CA VAL A 430 33.37 -4.96 5.82
C VAL A 430 34.74 -5.49 6.25
N ALA A 431 35.18 -5.07 7.42
CA ALA A 431 36.44 -5.48 7.98
C ALA A 431 36.53 -7.02 8.15
N ALA A 432 37.74 -7.57 8.09
CA ALA A 432 37.96 -9.01 8.27
C ALA A 432 37.47 -9.55 9.63
N ALA A 433 37.33 -8.67 10.63
CA ALA A 433 36.76 -8.95 11.96
C ALA A 433 35.26 -8.65 12.08
N GLY A 434 34.58 -8.31 10.97
CA GLY A 434 33.15 -7.91 10.93
C GLY A 434 32.91 -6.42 11.16
N ILE A 435 33.72 -5.74 11.96
CA ILE A 435 33.60 -4.31 12.27
C ILE A 435 34.98 -3.65 12.12
N PRO A 436 35.07 -2.45 11.49
CA PRO A 436 33.98 -1.63 10.90
C PRO A 436 33.23 -2.31 9.75
N GLU A 437 31.94 -1.96 9.65
CA GLU A 437 31.05 -2.42 8.60
C GLU A 437 30.40 -1.21 7.92
N VAL A 438 30.39 -1.22 6.58
CA VAL A 438 29.64 -0.27 5.76
C VAL A 438 28.82 -1.04 4.74
N GLN A 439 27.52 -0.76 4.70
CA GLN A 439 26.58 -1.31 3.72
C GLN A 439 25.72 -0.17 3.19
N ASN A 440 25.87 0.18 1.93
CA ASN A 440 25.06 1.21 1.28
C ASN A 440 24.25 0.58 0.16
N GLY A 441 22.92 0.68 0.26
CA GLY A 441 21.99 0.05 -0.64
C GLY A 441 21.14 1.07 -1.40
N VAL A 442 21.02 0.88 -2.73
CA VAL A 442 20.07 1.64 -3.57
C VAL A 442 19.16 0.63 -4.25
N GLN A 443 17.86 0.80 -4.05
CA GLN A 443 16.82 -0.05 -4.61
C GLN A 443 15.78 0.78 -5.37
N THR A 444 15.25 0.22 -6.44
CA THR A 444 14.09 0.77 -7.13
C THR A 444 13.22 -0.36 -7.65
N SER A 445 11.91 -0.32 -7.33
CA SER A 445 10.89 -1.12 -7.99
C SER A 445 10.05 -0.21 -8.86
N THR A 446 9.89 -0.51 -10.13
CA THR A 446 9.05 0.26 -11.05
C THR A 446 8.03 -0.61 -11.73
N VAL A 447 6.83 -0.09 -11.92
CA VAL A 447 5.79 -0.68 -12.75
C VAL A 447 5.39 0.32 -13.81
N SER A 448 5.32 -0.14 -15.06
CA SER A 448 4.70 0.57 -16.15
C SER A 448 3.59 -0.31 -16.72
N GLN A 449 2.34 0.06 -16.45
CA GLN A 449 1.16 -0.69 -16.88
C GLN A 449 0.33 0.13 -17.85
N LYS A 450 -0.04 -0.50 -18.95
CA LYS A 450 -0.99 0.02 -19.92
C LYS A 450 -2.20 -0.88 -19.98
N THR A 451 -3.34 -0.39 -19.48
CA THR A 451 -4.64 -1.07 -19.64
C THR A 451 -5.41 -0.44 -20.79
N THR A 452 -5.87 -1.27 -21.73
CA THR A 452 -6.74 -0.85 -22.84
C THR A 452 -8.05 -1.60 -22.74
N GLU A 453 -9.16 -0.87 -22.69
CA GLU A 453 -10.53 -1.41 -22.84
C GLU A 453 -11.09 -0.97 -24.20
N GLN A 454 -11.48 -1.92 -25.04
CA GLN A 454 -12.02 -1.64 -26.38
C GLN A 454 -13.43 -2.20 -26.56
N VAL A 455 -14.34 -1.34 -27.03
CA VAL A 455 -15.71 -1.70 -27.39
C VAL A 455 -16.02 -1.12 -28.76
N GLY A 456 -16.02 -1.97 -29.81
CA GLY A 456 -16.14 -1.50 -31.18
C GLY A 456 -15.04 -0.51 -31.57
N ILE A 457 -15.41 0.74 -31.85
CA ILE A 457 -14.47 1.83 -32.19
C ILE A 457 -14.02 2.65 -30.99
N LEU A 458 -14.61 2.43 -29.83
CA LEU A 458 -14.25 3.15 -28.60
C LEU A 458 -13.10 2.42 -27.92
N ARG A 459 -12.03 3.17 -27.65
CA ARG A 459 -10.84 2.69 -26.95
C ARG A 459 -10.54 3.59 -25.77
N LYS A 460 -10.76 3.06 -24.56
CA LYS A 460 -10.29 3.68 -23.33
C LYS A 460 -8.91 3.12 -22.99
N GLN A 461 -8.00 3.98 -22.60
CA GLN A 461 -6.66 3.60 -22.18
C GLN A 461 -6.36 4.24 -20.83
N ARG A 462 -5.66 3.49 -19.97
CA ARG A 462 -5.02 3.96 -18.75
C ARG A 462 -3.55 3.61 -18.80
N ASP A 463 -2.70 4.59 -18.58
CA ASP A 463 -1.26 4.44 -18.41
C ASP A 463 -0.93 4.73 -16.93
N LEU A 464 -0.48 3.70 -16.21
CA LEU A 464 -0.11 3.77 -14.80
C LEU A 464 1.39 3.52 -14.67
N ASN A 465 2.10 4.46 -14.06
CA ASN A 465 3.50 4.29 -13.68
C ASN A 465 3.63 4.41 -12.16
N VAL A 466 4.30 3.43 -11.57
CA VAL A 466 4.57 3.37 -10.12
C VAL A 466 6.06 3.21 -9.91
N SER A 467 6.61 3.87 -8.89
CA SER A 467 8.02 3.72 -8.51
C SER A 467 8.18 3.77 -6.99
N PHE A 468 8.97 2.84 -6.47
CA PHE A 468 9.33 2.71 -5.05
C PHE A 468 10.85 2.82 -4.90
N PRO A 469 11.42 4.04 -4.91
CA PRO A 469 12.84 4.24 -4.65
C PRO A 469 13.12 4.09 -3.15
N LEU A 470 14.26 3.45 -2.83
CA LEU A 470 14.79 3.31 -1.48
C LEU A 470 16.31 3.41 -1.52
N THR A 471 16.88 4.27 -0.66
CA THR A 471 18.31 4.28 -0.34
C THR A 471 18.46 4.06 1.16
N VAL A 472 19.36 3.18 1.53
CA VAL A 472 19.75 2.93 2.92
C VAL A 472 21.28 2.95 2.99
N ASP A 473 21.82 3.92 3.68
CA ASP A 473 23.26 3.98 4.01
C ASP A 473 23.42 3.60 5.48
N TYR A 474 24.21 2.58 5.74
CA TYR A 474 24.46 2.03 7.05
C TYR A 474 25.95 1.91 7.32
N SER A 475 26.38 2.32 8.50
CA SER A 475 27.75 2.12 8.98
C SER A 475 27.76 1.78 10.46
N LEU A 476 28.55 0.79 10.84
CA LEU A 476 28.81 0.42 12.22
C LEU A 476 30.32 0.57 12.48
N LEU A 477 30.70 1.56 13.30
CA LEU A 477 32.08 1.95 13.54
C LEU A 477 32.47 1.75 15.01
N PRO A 478 33.70 1.25 15.30
CA PRO A 478 34.16 1.14 16.67
C PRO A 478 34.60 2.51 17.22
N ASP A 479 34.21 2.81 18.46
CA ASP A 479 34.58 4.02 19.17
C ASP A 479 35.81 3.78 20.06
N PRO A 480 36.58 4.84 20.42
CA PRO A 480 37.78 4.71 21.23
C PRO A 480 37.57 4.17 22.65
N ASP A 481 36.34 4.28 23.18
CA ASP A 481 35.96 3.79 24.52
C ASP A 481 35.45 2.33 24.49
N GLY A 482 35.45 1.68 23.33
CA GLY A 482 34.99 0.30 23.15
C GLY A 482 33.49 0.16 22.93
N THR A 483 32.77 1.25 22.74
CA THR A 483 31.39 1.28 22.22
C THR A 483 31.38 1.31 20.69
N PHE A 484 30.21 1.40 20.09
CA PHE A 484 30.07 1.48 18.62
C PHE A 484 29.11 2.59 18.24
N SER A 485 29.44 3.29 17.18
CA SER A 485 28.55 4.24 16.52
C SER A 485 27.88 3.58 15.32
N GLN A 486 26.54 3.48 15.36
CA GLN A 486 25.71 3.11 14.22
C GLN A 486 25.24 4.39 13.53
N ILE A 487 25.67 4.61 12.31
CA ILE A 487 25.32 5.79 11.51
C ILE A 487 24.38 5.33 10.40
N VAL A 488 23.17 5.87 10.34
CA VAL A 488 22.16 5.47 9.36
C VAL A 488 21.58 6.67 8.66
N SER A 489 21.38 6.56 7.35
CA SER A 489 20.49 7.44 6.60
C SER A 489 19.59 6.64 5.68
N VAL A 490 18.34 7.09 5.56
CA VAL A 490 17.32 6.48 4.71
C VAL A 490 16.65 7.54 3.85
N ASP A 491 16.44 7.22 2.57
CA ASP A 491 15.60 7.98 1.65
C ASP A 491 14.60 6.99 1.02
N GLN A 492 13.30 7.13 1.37
CA GLN A 492 12.23 6.22 0.97
C GLN A 492 11.15 6.99 0.21
N GLY A 493 10.75 6.49 -0.95
CA GLY A 493 9.77 7.15 -1.80
C GLY A 493 8.63 6.26 -2.28
N TYR A 494 7.53 6.92 -2.65
CA TYR A 494 6.35 6.33 -3.29
C TYR A 494 5.84 7.31 -4.36
N ILE A 495 5.92 6.91 -5.63
CA ILE A 495 5.57 7.76 -6.76
C ILE A 495 4.53 7.04 -7.62
N VAL A 496 3.41 7.71 -7.91
CA VAL A 496 2.37 7.19 -8.79
C VAL A 496 1.97 8.25 -9.81
N GLN A 497 2.00 7.87 -11.08
CA GLN A 497 1.50 8.67 -12.19
C GLN A 497 0.42 7.86 -12.91
N ASP A 498 -0.77 8.43 -13.02
CA ASP A 498 -1.93 7.80 -13.64
C ASP A 498 -2.48 8.73 -14.71
N ALA A 499 -2.64 8.25 -15.93
CA ALA A 499 -3.20 9.00 -17.04
C ALA A 499 -4.24 8.18 -17.78
N THR A 500 -5.35 8.81 -18.13
CA THR A 500 -6.44 8.18 -18.88
C THR A 500 -6.72 8.91 -20.18
N SER A 501 -7.11 8.16 -21.21
CA SER A 501 -7.51 8.71 -22.50
C SER A 501 -8.68 7.92 -23.11
N LEU A 502 -9.42 8.58 -23.98
CA LEU A 502 -10.48 7.98 -24.81
C LEU A 502 -10.18 8.26 -26.27
N ASN A 503 -10.02 7.21 -27.08
CA ASN A 503 -9.61 7.30 -28.51
C ASN A 503 -8.37 8.18 -28.71
N GLY A 504 -7.40 8.15 -27.78
CA GLY A 504 -6.18 8.96 -27.80
C GLY A 504 -6.33 10.39 -27.28
N PHE A 505 -7.54 10.85 -26.95
CA PHE A 505 -7.75 12.16 -26.31
C PHE A 505 -7.61 12.02 -24.79
N PRO A 506 -6.74 12.80 -24.13
CA PRO A 506 -6.61 12.78 -22.66
C PRO A 506 -7.95 13.09 -21.99
N THR A 507 -8.28 12.30 -20.97
CA THR A 507 -9.52 12.46 -20.15
C THR A 507 -9.24 12.74 -18.69
N GLY A 508 -8.03 12.44 -18.22
CA GLY A 508 -7.62 12.70 -16.85
C GLY A 508 -6.17 12.30 -16.63
N SER A 509 -5.55 12.93 -15.64
CA SER A 509 -4.26 12.50 -15.11
C SER A 509 -4.10 12.93 -13.66
N SER A 510 -3.30 12.18 -12.92
CA SER A 510 -2.85 12.54 -11.57
C SER A 510 -1.40 12.14 -11.37
N ASN A 511 -0.74 12.86 -10.46
CA ASN A 511 0.61 12.56 -10.02
C ASN A 511 0.66 12.67 -8.50
N THR A 512 1.15 11.63 -7.85
CA THR A 512 1.39 11.56 -6.42
C THR A 512 2.87 11.28 -6.20
N GLN A 513 3.51 12.04 -5.33
CA GLN A 513 4.86 11.79 -4.88
C GLN A 513 4.90 11.94 -3.36
N GLU A 514 5.43 10.93 -2.70
CA GLU A 514 5.68 10.92 -1.27
C GLU A 514 7.12 10.50 -1.03
N GLU A 515 7.82 11.20 -0.15
CA GLU A 515 9.21 10.97 0.18
C GLU A 515 9.44 11.22 1.66
N VAL A 516 10.20 10.33 2.29
CA VAL A 516 10.70 10.49 3.66
C VAL A 516 12.20 10.30 3.65
N LYS A 517 12.92 11.27 4.23
CA LYS A 517 14.37 11.19 4.48
C LYS A 517 14.61 11.26 5.97
N SER A 518 15.47 10.38 6.46
CA SER A 518 15.82 10.36 7.87
C SER A 518 17.29 9.98 8.07
N SER A 519 17.91 10.51 9.12
CA SER A 519 19.26 10.15 9.54
C SER A 519 19.42 10.25 11.04
N ASP A 520 20.23 9.37 11.61
CA ASP A 520 20.62 9.36 13.03
C ASP A 520 21.99 8.71 13.23
N THR A 521 22.61 8.99 14.37
CA THR A 521 23.76 8.27 14.89
C THR A 521 23.45 7.76 16.28
N SER A 522 23.29 6.45 16.41
CA SER A 522 23.05 5.74 17.65
C SER A 522 24.35 5.19 18.25
N PHE A 523 24.48 5.24 19.57
CA PHE A 523 25.61 4.67 20.31
C PHE A 523 25.20 3.34 20.92
N ILE A 524 25.93 2.27 20.58
CA ILE A 524 25.67 0.90 21.00
C ILE A 524 26.74 0.48 22.00
N ASN A 525 26.35 -0.14 23.10
CA ASN A 525 27.31 -0.62 24.11
C ASN A 525 28.18 -1.77 23.55
N SER A 526 29.33 -2.01 24.18
CA SER A 526 30.32 -3.01 23.77
C SER A 526 29.81 -4.46 23.70
N SER A 527 28.66 -4.76 24.30
CA SER A 527 28.03 -6.09 24.27
C SER A 527 26.88 -6.19 23.25
N PHE A 528 26.60 -5.16 22.47
CA PHE A 528 25.48 -5.09 21.50
C PHE A 528 24.09 -5.37 22.11
N THR A 529 23.91 -5.03 23.39
CA THR A 529 22.65 -5.33 24.10
C THR A 529 21.76 -4.10 24.30
N ALA A 530 22.27 -2.88 24.09
CA ALA A 530 21.52 -1.65 24.29
C ALA A 530 22.07 -0.47 23.47
N ILE A 531 21.18 0.34 22.96
CA ILE A 531 21.47 1.71 22.52
C ILE A 531 21.60 2.57 23.80
N THR A 532 22.74 3.23 23.98
CA THR A 532 23.06 4.04 25.16
C THR A 532 22.77 5.52 24.97
N GLY A 533 22.55 5.94 23.73
CA GLY A 533 22.26 7.31 23.34
C GLY A 533 22.24 7.46 21.82
N HIS A 534 21.92 8.66 21.37
CA HIS A 534 21.95 9.00 19.95
C HIS A 534 22.24 10.49 19.76
N THR A 535 22.53 10.90 18.54
CA THR A 535 22.77 12.30 18.18
C THR A 535 22.48 12.56 16.73
N GLY A 536 22.09 13.81 16.40
CA GLY A 536 21.92 14.26 15.04
C GLY A 536 20.68 13.73 14.34
N ALA A 537 19.68 13.25 15.10
CA ALA A 537 18.42 12.80 14.53
C ALA A 537 17.75 13.92 13.72
N GLN A 538 17.58 13.69 12.44
CA GLN A 538 16.91 14.61 11.53
C GLN A 538 16.02 13.82 10.58
N SER A 539 14.79 14.28 10.40
CA SER A 539 13.92 13.71 9.37
C SER A 539 13.08 14.75 8.66
N SER A 540 12.68 14.42 7.43
CA SER A 540 11.78 15.23 6.64
C SER A 540 10.81 14.33 5.88
N ALA A 541 9.56 14.79 5.72
CA ALA A 541 8.60 14.17 4.86
C ALA A 541 8.06 15.20 3.86
N SER A 542 7.82 14.77 2.64
CA SER A 542 7.12 15.55 1.63
C SER A 542 6.04 14.71 0.95
N TYR A 543 4.89 15.34 0.71
CA TYR A 543 3.82 14.78 -0.10
C TYR A 543 3.34 15.85 -1.08
N ILE A 544 3.21 15.49 -2.34
CA ILE A 544 2.58 16.32 -3.36
C ILE A 544 1.63 15.48 -4.21
N PHE A 545 0.43 15.98 -4.38
CA PHE A 545 -0.58 15.46 -5.30
C PHE A 545 -1.01 16.56 -6.25
N THR A 546 -1.13 16.23 -7.53
CA THR A 546 -1.72 17.10 -8.55
C THR A 546 -2.58 16.29 -9.50
N ASP A 547 -3.66 16.88 -10.04
CA ASP A 547 -4.47 16.27 -11.08
C ASP A 547 -4.80 17.24 -12.22
N SER A 548 -5.30 16.69 -13.32
CA SER A 548 -5.67 17.46 -14.51
C SER A 548 -6.90 18.35 -14.34
N THR A 549 -7.63 18.24 -13.23
CA THR A 549 -8.79 19.10 -12.91
C THR A 549 -8.40 20.34 -12.11
N GLY A 550 -7.11 20.46 -11.76
CA GLY A 550 -6.57 21.53 -10.94
C GLY A 550 -6.52 21.19 -9.45
N GLY A 551 -6.86 19.95 -9.08
CA GLY A 551 -6.63 19.45 -7.73
C GLY A 551 -5.16 19.48 -7.37
N CYS A 552 -4.83 20.05 -6.21
CA CYS A 552 -3.47 20.08 -5.70
C CYS A 552 -3.47 20.01 -4.17
N TYR A 553 -2.59 19.18 -3.65
CA TYR A 553 -2.25 19.13 -2.22
C TYR A 553 -0.76 18.98 -2.07
N SER A 554 -0.17 19.71 -1.13
CA SER A 554 1.20 19.45 -0.70
C SER A 554 1.39 19.75 0.77
N ARG A 555 2.27 18.97 1.39
CA ARG A 555 2.74 19.18 2.75
C ARG A 555 4.21 18.81 2.84
N GLN A 556 4.97 19.60 3.58
CA GLN A 556 6.35 19.29 3.96
C GLN A 556 6.46 19.37 5.47
N LEU A 557 7.12 18.38 6.05
CA LEU A 557 7.43 18.28 7.47
C LEU A 557 8.94 18.23 7.64
N THR A 558 9.46 18.79 8.74
CA THR A 558 10.84 18.58 9.17
C THR A 558 10.87 18.34 10.68
N SER A 559 11.80 17.52 11.12
CA SER A 559 12.09 17.30 12.55
C SER A 559 13.59 17.37 12.82
N ALA A 560 13.93 17.65 14.06
CA ALA A 560 15.27 17.57 14.59
C ALA A 560 15.18 17.09 16.05
N ASP A 561 16.11 16.24 16.47
CA ASP A 561 16.18 15.67 17.82
C ASP A 561 14.81 15.09 18.26
N ASN A 562 14.16 14.35 17.35
CA ASN A 562 12.87 13.68 17.55
C ASN A 562 11.68 14.61 17.91
N VAL A 563 11.76 15.87 17.50
CA VAL A 563 10.69 16.87 17.66
C VAL A 563 10.36 17.52 16.33
N LEU A 564 9.07 17.67 16.03
CA LEU A 564 8.61 18.33 14.80
C LEU A 564 8.96 19.83 14.84
N THR A 565 9.76 20.29 13.89
CA THR A 565 10.26 21.66 13.83
C THR A 565 9.56 22.54 12.80
N SER A 566 8.97 21.94 11.76
CA SER A 566 8.27 22.68 10.70
C SER A 566 7.12 21.90 10.09
N VAL A 567 6.08 22.64 9.71
CA VAL A 567 4.95 22.15 8.90
C VAL A 567 4.66 23.22 7.83
N VAL A 568 4.84 22.87 6.55
CA VAL A 568 4.57 23.77 5.42
C VAL A 568 3.53 23.12 4.51
N ASN A 569 2.38 23.78 4.33
CA ASN A 569 1.32 23.31 3.45
C ASN A 569 1.25 24.16 2.18
N GLY A 570 0.81 23.55 1.06
CA GLY A 570 0.52 24.23 -0.21
C GLY A 570 1.74 24.65 -1.02
N LYS A 571 2.96 24.32 -0.63
CA LYS A 571 4.18 24.65 -1.39
C LYS A 571 4.19 23.89 -2.72
N GLY A 572 4.25 24.62 -3.84
CA GLY A 572 4.21 24.04 -5.19
C GLY A 572 2.80 23.86 -5.76
N CYS A 573 1.76 24.09 -4.97
CA CYS A 573 0.39 24.18 -5.47
C CYS A 573 0.12 25.60 -6.02
N PRO A 574 -0.63 25.74 -7.14
CA PRO A 574 -1.07 27.03 -7.62
C PRO A 574 -1.83 27.79 -6.52
N THR A 575 -1.44 29.02 -6.25
CA THR A 575 -2.23 29.91 -5.39
C THR A 575 -3.49 30.30 -6.17
N HIS A 576 -4.64 29.73 -5.82
CA HIS A 576 -5.90 30.28 -6.28
C HIS A 576 -6.10 31.62 -5.56
N PHE A 577 -5.95 32.73 -6.30
CA PHE A 577 -6.45 34.01 -5.84
C PHE A 577 -7.98 33.95 -5.95
N TRP A 578 -8.65 33.90 -4.83
CA TRP A 578 -10.08 34.11 -4.70
C TRP A 578 -10.42 35.61 -4.76
#